data_0b37e9f83c82f7dd8e97802d3b7d5108
#
_entry.id   0b37e9f83c82f7dd8e97802d3b7d5108
#
_cell.length_a   1.000
_cell.length_b   1.000
_cell.length_c   1.000
_cell.angle_alpha   90.00
_cell.angle_beta   90.00
_cell.angle_gamma   90.00
#
_symmetry.space_group_name_H-M   'P 1'
#
loop_
_entity.id
_entity.type
_entity.pdbx_description
1 polymer ?
#
loop_
_entity_poly.entity_id
_entity_poly.type
_entity_poly.pdbx_seq_one_letter_code
_entity_poly.pdbx_strand_id
1 'polypeptide(L)'
;MIPVLEWFASCQIITKNSVADAYGLEAEQLKDDDYRHVIASMLRVADFGIQSLQMRDAEPAPSQRNDIFTNIEAIHTVQDTEGNTSSYALNMAEESDGTNSYFKLIGVVKKVLDEGTLLVADEMDAHLHPLLTKHLVSLFNSVEFNPNGAQLIFTSHNTNCLL
;
A
#
# COMPACT_ATOMS: atom_id res chain seq x y z
N MET A 1 3.26 -2.60 -28.28
CA MET A 1 3.52 -1.13 -28.15
C MET A 1 2.20 -0.49 -27.76
N ILE A 2 2.07 -0.01 -26.53
CA ILE A 2 0.85 0.68 -26.08
C ILE A 2 0.76 2.00 -26.83
N PRO A 3 -0.37 2.35 -27.46
CA PRO A 3 -0.54 3.66 -28.06
C PRO A 3 -0.31 4.76 -27.02
N VAL A 4 0.29 5.88 -27.45
CA VAL A 4 0.68 6.99 -26.55
C VAL A 4 -0.50 7.49 -25.70
N LEU A 5 -1.71 7.55 -26.26
CA LEU A 5 -2.91 7.96 -25.54
C LEU A 5 -3.31 6.97 -24.44
N GLU A 6 -3.18 5.67 -24.70
CA GLU A 6 -3.46 4.63 -23.69
C GLU A 6 -2.44 4.68 -22.55
N TRP A 7 -1.17 4.96 -22.87
CA TRP A 7 -0.15 5.13 -21.84
C TRP A 7 -0.46 6.32 -20.92
N PHE A 8 -0.83 7.49 -21.49
CA PHE A 8 -1.26 8.64 -20.67
C PHE A 8 -2.52 8.34 -19.86
N ALA A 9 -3.46 7.56 -20.39
CA ALA A 9 -4.67 7.17 -19.68
C ALA A 9 -4.40 6.20 -18.52
N SER A 10 -3.30 5.44 -18.56
CA SER A 10 -2.89 4.53 -17.49
C SER A 10 -2.08 5.22 -16.37
N CYS A 11 -1.64 6.48 -16.57
CA CYS A 11 -0.94 7.23 -15.54
C CYS A 11 -1.84 7.46 -14.33
N GLN A 12 -1.30 7.22 -13.13
CA GLN A 12 -1.99 7.50 -11.88
C GLN A 12 -1.57 8.87 -11.35
N ILE A 13 -2.55 9.66 -10.93
CA ILE A 13 -2.30 10.97 -10.33
C ILE A 13 -2.93 10.98 -8.94
N ILE A 14 -2.11 11.16 -7.93
CA ILE A 14 -2.56 11.31 -6.54
C ILE A 14 -2.18 12.68 -6.01
N THR A 15 -3.09 13.26 -5.27
CA THR A 15 -2.90 14.53 -4.56
C THR A 15 -3.19 14.31 -3.09
N LYS A 16 -2.80 15.23 -2.25
CA LYS A 16 -3.10 15.25 -0.82
C LYS A 16 -4.56 14.91 -0.49
N ASN A 17 -5.51 15.36 -1.30
CA ASN A 17 -6.93 15.15 -1.07
C ASN A 17 -7.45 13.85 -1.69
N SER A 18 -6.74 13.24 -2.63
CA SER A 18 -7.17 12.06 -3.37
C SER A 18 -6.59 10.75 -2.84
N VAL A 19 -5.63 10.77 -1.92
CA VAL A 19 -5.11 9.53 -1.29
C VAL A 19 -6.22 8.78 -0.56
N ALA A 20 -7.18 9.50 0.03
CA ALA A 20 -8.33 8.89 0.70
C ALA A 20 -9.24 8.14 -0.29
N ASP A 21 -9.32 8.61 -1.53
CA ASP A 21 -10.18 8.05 -2.59
C ASP A 21 -9.40 7.16 -3.58
N ALA A 22 -8.06 7.05 -3.41
CA ALA A 22 -7.22 6.24 -4.28
C ALA A 22 -7.35 4.75 -3.92
N TYR A 23 -8.20 4.05 -4.63
CA TYR A 23 -8.34 2.60 -4.53
C TYR A 23 -7.41 1.94 -5.57
N GLY A 24 -6.15 1.72 -5.19
CA GLY A 24 -5.22 0.90 -5.98
C GLY A 24 -5.36 -0.60 -5.71
N LEU A 25 -6.07 -0.97 -4.64
CA LEU A 25 -6.32 -2.34 -4.24
C LEU A 25 -7.75 -2.74 -4.61
N GLU A 26 -7.88 -3.77 -5.41
CA GLU A 26 -9.17 -4.39 -5.72
C GLU A 26 -9.39 -5.59 -4.80
N ALA A 27 -10.61 -5.73 -4.27
CA ALA A 27 -10.97 -6.83 -3.38
C ALA A 27 -10.69 -8.21 -4.02
N GLU A 28 -10.82 -8.31 -5.33
CA GLU A 28 -10.56 -9.55 -6.08
C GLU A 28 -9.07 -9.91 -6.07
N GLN A 29 -8.17 -8.94 -6.24
CA GLN A 29 -6.72 -9.16 -6.19
C GLN A 29 -6.27 -9.60 -4.80
N LEU A 30 -6.91 -9.09 -3.75
CA LEU A 30 -6.59 -9.47 -2.37
C LEU A 30 -7.06 -10.89 -2.00
N LYS A 31 -7.83 -11.58 -2.85
CA LYS A 31 -8.13 -13.01 -2.68
C LYS A 31 -6.93 -13.89 -3.06
N ASP A 32 -6.03 -13.40 -3.89
CA ASP A 32 -4.79 -14.07 -4.25
C ASP A 32 -3.78 -14.00 -3.09
N ASP A 33 -3.30 -15.16 -2.65
CA ASP A 33 -2.36 -15.27 -1.53
C ASP A 33 -1.00 -14.66 -1.84
N ASP A 34 -0.51 -14.83 -3.07
CA ASP A 34 0.78 -14.30 -3.50
C ASP A 34 0.72 -12.76 -3.56
N TYR A 35 -0.39 -12.21 -4.07
CA TYR A 35 -0.61 -10.77 -4.07
C TYR A 35 -0.64 -10.19 -2.65
N ARG A 36 -1.39 -10.83 -1.72
CA ARG A 36 -1.41 -10.40 -0.32
C ARG A 36 -0.02 -10.47 0.33
N HIS A 37 0.77 -11.49 0.01
CA HIS A 37 2.14 -11.63 0.49
C HIS A 37 3.03 -10.46 0.05
N VAL A 38 2.93 -10.03 -1.21
CA VAL A 38 3.67 -8.86 -1.72
C VAL A 38 3.24 -7.58 -1.01
N ILE A 39 1.93 -7.34 -0.90
CA ILE A 39 1.40 -6.16 -0.17
C ILE A 39 1.87 -6.17 1.30
N ALA A 40 1.78 -7.32 1.98
CA ALA A 40 2.26 -7.45 3.35
C ALA A 40 3.77 -7.19 3.48
N SER A 41 4.57 -7.62 2.50
CA SER A 41 6.01 -7.35 2.50
C SER A 41 6.32 -5.85 2.39
N MET A 42 5.57 -5.11 1.59
CA MET A 42 5.66 -3.67 1.46
C MET A 42 5.23 -2.95 2.76
N LEU A 43 4.19 -3.44 3.44
CA LEU A 43 3.73 -2.88 4.72
C LEU A 43 4.73 -3.14 5.85
N ARG A 44 5.40 -4.29 5.84
CA ARG A 44 6.32 -4.70 6.90
C ARG A 44 7.50 -3.76 7.07
N VAL A 45 8.00 -3.22 5.95
CA VAL A 45 9.09 -2.23 5.98
C VAL A 45 8.66 -0.92 6.64
N ALA A 46 7.38 -0.61 6.63
CA ALA A 46 6.82 0.56 7.27
C ALA A 46 6.74 0.44 8.81
N ASP A 47 7.13 -0.71 9.37
CA ASP A 47 7.17 -1.00 10.82
C ASP A 47 5.85 -0.77 11.56
N PHE A 48 4.74 -1.06 10.89
CA PHE A 48 3.42 -1.04 11.54
C PHE A 48 3.14 -2.28 12.41
N GLY A 49 4.13 -3.15 12.59
CA GLY A 49 3.97 -4.43 13.31
C GLY A 49 3.17 -5.49 12.54
N ILE A 50 2.77 -5.19 11.32
CA ILE A 50 2.01 -6.11 10.46
C ILE A 50 2.95 -7.17 9.89
N GLN A 51 2.67 -8.45 10.17
CA GLN A 51 3.46 -9.58 9.67
C GLN A 51 2.89 -10.18 8.39
N SER A 52 1.58 -10.25 8.29
CA SER A 52 0.88 -10.76 7.12
C SER A 52 -0.52 -10.17 7.03
N LEU A 53 -1.15 -10.38 5.90
CA LEU A 53 -2.55 -10.06 5.65
C LEU A 53 -3.31 -11.35 5.39
N GLN A 54 -4.53 -11.44 5.89
CA GLN A 54 -5.44 -12.55 5.58
C GLN A 54 -6.84 -12.04 5.25
N MET A 55 -7.59 -12.86 4.50
CA MET A 55 -9.00 -12.61 4.30
C MET A 55 -9.76 -12.95 5.56
N ARG A 56 -10.75 -12.15 5.91
CA ARG A 56 -11.63 -12.43 7.03
C ARG A 56 -12.55 -13.59 6.68
N ASP A 57 -12.65 -14.57 7.57
CA ASP A 57 -13.52 -15.75 7.39
C ASP A 57 -15.03 -15.44 7.55
N ALA A 58 -15.37 -14.26 8.10
CA ALA A 58 -16.76 -13.86 8.33
C ALA A 58 -17.31 -13.02 7.17
N GLU A 59 -18.51 -13.31 6.71
CA GLU A 59 -19.19 -12.45 5.76
C GLU A 59 -19.42 -11.05 6.38
N PRO A 60 -19.00 -9.97 5.69
CA PRO A 60 -19.24 -8.61 6.18
C PRO A 60 -20.73 -8.30 6.19
N ALA A 61 -21.15 -7.42 7.09
CA ALA A 61 -22.52 -6.92 7.10
C ALA A 61 -22.89 -6.31 5.74
N PRO A 62 -24.16 -6.40 5.30
CA PRO A 62 -24.58 -5.92 3.98
C PRO A 62 -24.18 -4.47 3.67
N SER A 63 -24.09 -3.62 4.69
CA SER A 63 -23.65 -2.22 4.59
C SER A 63 -22.14 -2.05 4.40
N GLN A 64 -21.34 -3.10 4.62
CA GLN A 64 -19.88 -3.10 4.61
C GLN A 64 -19.27 -3.94 3.48
N ARG A 65 -20.11 -4.60 2.65
CA ARG A 65 -19.65 -5.54 1.62
C ARG A 65 -18.71 -4.94 0.57
N ASN A 66 -18.79 -3.63 0.36
CA ASN A 66 -17.98 -2.90 -0.62
C ASN A 66 -16.73 -2.26 -0.01
N ASP A 67 -16.55 -2.34 1.30
CA ASP A 67 -15.37 -1.79 1.96
C ASP A 67 -14.29 -2.87 2.05
N ILE A 68 -13.23 -2.69 1.28
CA ILE A 68 -12.08 -3.60 1.23
C ILE A 68 -11.44 -3.78 2.60
N PHE A 69 -11.42 -2.72 3.42
CA PHE A 69 -10.80 -2.74 4.75
C PHE A 69 -11.53 -3.66 5.73
N THR A 70 -12.83 -3.84 5.58
CA THR A 70 -13.61 -4.72 6.47
C THR A 70 -13.43 -6.20 6.17
N ASN A 71 -12.87 -6.53 5.01
CA ASN A 71 -12.66 -7.92 4.55
C ASN A 71 -11.23 -8.40 4.75
N ILE A 72 -10.32 -7.54 5.19
CA ILE A 72 -8.91 -7.84 5.39
C ILE A 72 -8.55 -7.70 6.87
N GLU A 73 -7.80 -8.65 7.37
CA GLU A 73 -7.20 -8.63 8.70
C GLU A 73 -5.67 -8.55 8.58
N ALA A 74 -5.10 -7.65 9.37
CA ALA A 74 -3.67 -7.57 9.59
C ALA A 74 -3.27 -8.48 10.76
N ILE A 75 -2.29 -9.33 10.55
CA ILE A 75 -1.74 -10.20 11.58
C ILE A 75 -0.55 -9.51 12.21
N HIS A 76 -0.69 -9.25 13.49
CA HIS A 76 0.36 -8.67 14.34
C HIS A 76 1.03 -9.73 15.19
N THR A 77 2.29 -9.50 15.51
CA THR A 77 3.05 -10.33 16.43
C THR A 77 3.44 -9.52 17.66
N VAL A 78 3.14 -10.06 18.82
CA VAL A 78 3.50 -9.46 20.12
C VAL A 78 4.41 -10.41 20.86
N GLN A 79 5.46 -9.88 21.47
CA GLN A 79 6.32 -10.59 22.37
C GLN A 79 6.00 -10.16 23.81
N ASP A 80 5.74 -11.13 24.68
CA ASP A 80 5.53 -10.84 26.11
C ASP A 80 6.87 -10.57 26.83
N THR A 81 6.80 -10.21 28.09
CA THR A 81 7.99 -9.92 28.93
C THR A 81 8.85 -11.15 29.19
N GLU A 82 8.33 -12.35 28.93
CA GLU A 82 9.02 -13.63 29.08
C GLU A 82 9.65 -14.12 27.77
N GLY A 83 9.44 -13.36 26.66
CA GLY A 83 9.98 -13.69 25.35
C GLY A 83 9.08 -14.61 24.52
N ASN A 84 7.89 -14.99 25.00
CA ASN A 84 6.95 -15.78 24.22
C ASN A 84 6.30 -14.89 23.15
N THR A 85 6.18 -15.44 21.96
CA THR A 85 5.57 -14.74 20.82
C THR A 85 4.13 -15.23 20.63
N SER A 86 3.19 -14.30 20.56
CA SER A 86 1.80 -14.55 20.19
C SER A 86 1.39 -13.71 18.99
N SER A 87 0.43 -14.18 18.21
CA SER A 87 -0.11 -13.44 17.08
C SER A 87 -1.58 -13.16 17.31
N TYR A 88 -2.04 -11.99 16.87
CA TYR A 88 -3.44 -11.61 16.86
C TYR A 88 -3.81 -10.98 15.52
N ALA A 89 -5.07 -11.13 15.14
CA ALA A 89 -5.65 -10.50 13.95
C ALA A 89 -6.36 -9.21 14.35
N LEU A 90 -6.13 -8.14 13.60
CA LEU A 90 -6.84 -6.88 13.71
C LEU A 90 -7.44 -6.55 12.34
N ASN A 91 -8.71 -6.17 12.33
CA ASN A 91 -9.34 -5.75 11.07
C ASN A 91 -8.66 -4.48 10.56
N MET A 92 -8.38 -4.40 9.24
CA MET A 92 -7.74 -3.23 8.65
C MET A 92 -8.53 -1.94 8.92
N ALA A 93 -9.87 -2.01 9.03
CA ALA A 93 -10.69 -0.84 9.39
C ALA A 93 -10.44 -0.34 10.82
N GLU A 94 -9.85 -1.16 11.70
CA GLU A 94 -9.52 -0.82 13.10
C GLU A 94 -8.07 -0.34 13.26
N GLU A 95 -7.28 -0.42 12.18
CA GLU A 95 -5.92 0.11 12.15
C GLU A 95 -5.90 1.63 12.22
N SER A 96 -4.73 2.19 12.52
CA SER A 96 -4.54 3.64 12.53
C SER A 96 -4.81 4.27 11.16
N ASP A 97 -5.24 5.55 11.16
CA ASP A 97 -5.42 6.32 9.92
C ASP A 97 -4.13 6.35 9.07
N GLY A 98 -2.97 6.39 9.71
CA GLY A 98 -1.67 6.35 9.03
C GLY A 98 -1.43 5.01 8.34
N THR A 99 -1.70 3.89 9.01
CA THR A 99 -1.61 2.54 8.46
C THR A 99 -2.56 2.38 7.28
N ASN A 100 -3.81 2.82 7.43
CA ASN A 100 -4.83 2.75 6.41
C ASN A 100 -4.48 3.60 5.18
N SER A 101 -3.98 4.82 5.39
CA SER A 101 -3.53 5.70 4.31
C SER A 101 -2.37 5.09 3.54
N TYR A 102 -1.40 4.51 4.25
CA TYR A 102 -0.27 3.85 3.63
C TYR A 102 -0.67 2.58 2.88
N PHE A 103 -1.58 1.78 3.43
CA PHE A 103 -2.12 0.59 2.76
C PHE A 103 -2.78 0.93 1.41
N LYS A 104 -3.60 1.99 1.37
CA LYS A 104 -4.19 2.50 0.12
C LYS A 104 -3.12 2.91 -0.89
N LEU A 105 -2.13 3.65 -0.43
CA LEU A 105 -1.06 4.15 -1.28
C LEU A 105 -0.20 3.02 -1.85
N ILE A 106 0.11 2.01 -1.04
CA ILE A 106 0.83 0.80 -1.50
C ILE A 106 0.06 0.10 -2.62
N GLY A 107 -1.27 0.06 -2.55
CA GLY A 107 -2.09 -0.50 -3.62
C GLY A 107 -1.93 0.24 -4.94
N VAL A 108 -1.96 1.57 -4.91
CA VAL A 108 -1.71 2.40 -6.11
C VAL A 108 -0.29 2.18 -6.64
N VAL A 109 0.70 2.19 -5.75
CA VAL A 109 2.10 1.95 -6.10
C VAL A 109 2.27 0.58 -6.74
N LYS A 110 1.72 -0.48 -6.13
CA LYS A 110 1.78 -1.85 -6.65
C LYS A 110 1.21 -1.93 -8.06
N LYS A 111 0.03 -1.35 -8.28
CA LYS A 111 -0.60 -1.29 -9.62
C LYS A 111 0.31 -0.62 -10.65
N VAL A 112 0.86 0.54 -10.31
CA VAL A 112 1.76 1.29 -11.22
C VAL A 112 3.04 0.49 -11.53
N LEU A 113 3.61 -0.19 -10.52
CA LEU A 113 4.79 -1.03 -10.68
C LEU A 113 4.51 -2.24 -11.59
N ASP A 114 3.35 -2.88 -11.43
CA ASP A 114 2.94 -4.03 -12.25
C ASP A 114 2.69 -3.64 -13.71
N GLU A 115 2.05 -2.49 -13.93
CA GLU A 115 1.72 -1.98 -15.26
C GLU A 115 2.92 -1.28 -15.95
N GLY A 116 3.99 -0.96 -15.22
CA GLY A 116 5.14 -0.22 -15.76
C GLY A 116 4.79 1.20 -16.20
N THR A 117 3.86 1.85 -15.49
CA THR A 117 3.32 3.16 -15.87
C THR A 117 3.90 4.30 -15.03
N LEU A 118 3.29 5.46 -15.05
CA LEU A 118 3.72 6.65 -14.32
C LEU A 118 2.80 6.93 -13.13
N LEU A 119 3.40 7.15 -11.96
CA LEU A 119 2.75 7.76 -10.80
C LEU A 119 3.18 9.22 -10.66
N VAL A 120 2.22 10.12 -10.63
CA VAL A 120 2.43 11.52 -10.26
C VAL A 120 1.81 11.76 -8.90
N ALA A 121 2.62 12.13 -7.90
CA ALA A 121 2.19 12.34 -6.53
C ALA A 121 2.49 13.75 -6.06
N ASP A 122 1.45 14.53 -5.80
CA ASP A 122 1.61 15.89 -5.25
C ASP A 122 1.57 15.85 -3.72
N GLU A 123 2.56 16.48 -3.08
CA GLU A 123 2.75 16.48 -1.63
C GLU A 123 2.74 15.05 -1.03
N MET A 124 3.51 14.12 -1.61
CA MET A 124 3.52 12.71 -1.23
C MET A 124 3.80 12.46 0.26
N ASP A 125 4.51 13.37 0.91
CA ASP A 125 4.87 13.34 2.33
C ASP A 125 3.86 13.99 3.27
N ALA A 126 2.79 14.61 2.77
CA ALA A 126 1.86 15.40 3.58
C ALA A 126 1.18 14.59 4.71
N HIS A 127 1.04 13.26 4.51
CA HIS A 127 0.38 12.36 5.47
C HIS A 127 1.24 11.14 5.84
N LEU A 128 2.52 11.15 5.43
CA LEU A 128 3.42 10.03 5.64
C LEU A 128 4.61 10.43 6.52
N HIS A 129 5.00 9.52 7.39
CA HIS A 129 6.29 9.66 8.05
C HIS A 129 7.42 9.64 7.01
N PRO A 130 8.49 10.44 7.16
CA PRO A 130 9.59 10.50 6.19
C PRO A 130 10.19 9.16 5.77
N LEU A 131 10.22 8.18 6.69
CA LEU A 131 10.70 6.84 6.38
C LEU A 131 9.79 6.11 5.38
N LEU A 132 8.49 6.33 5.44
CA LEU A 132 7.52 5.75 4.50
C LEU A 132 7.68 6.33 3.10
N THR A 133 7.90 7.64 3.01
CA THR A 133 8.18 8.31 1.74
C THR A 133 9.47 7.77 1.11
N LYS A 134 10.54 7.61 1.90
CA LYS A 134 11.78 6.96 1.43
C LYS A 134 11.56 5.55 0.96
N HIS A 135 10.77 4.77 1.70
CA HIS A 135 10.46 3.40 1.30
C HIS A 135 9.72 3.37 -0.04
N LEU A 136 8.69 4.20 -0.24
CA LEU A 136 7.98 4.29 -1.51
C LEU A 136 8.93 4.60 -2.67
N VAL A 137 9.79 5.61 -2.52
CA VAL A 137 10.80 5.95 -3.54
C VAL A 137 11.73 4.75 -3.80
N SER A 138 12.11 3.99 -2.78
CA SER A 138 12.99 2.83 -2.93
C SER A 138 12.35 1.71 -3.74
N LEU A 139 11.02 1.54 -3.69
CA LEU A 139 10.30 0.55 -4.51
C LEU A 139 10.47 0.83 -6.01
N PHE A 140 10.39 2.10 -6.42
CA PHE A 140 10.59 2.48 -7.82
C PHE A 140 12.05 2.30 -8.30
N ASN A 141 13.01 2.33 -7.39
CA ASN A 141 14.43 2.10 -7.68
C ASN A 141 14.84 0.63 -7.56
N SER A 142 13.95 -0.25 -7.10
CA SER A 142 14.22 -1.67 -6.92
C SER A 142 14.00 -2.45 -8.22
N VAL A 143 14.98 -3.22 -8.64
CA VAL A 143 14.83 -4.13 -9.79
C VAL A 143 13.82 -5.24 -9.49
N GLU A 144 13.70 -5.64 -8.23
CA GLU A 144 12.77 -6.67 -7.78
C GLU A 144 11.32 -6.19 -7.80
N PHE A 145 11.05 -4.99 -7.25
CA PHE A 145 9.69 -4.44 -7.18
C PHE A 145 9.26 -3.70 -8.46
N ASN A 146 10.21 -3.23 -9.25
CA ASN A 146 9.96 -2.46 -10.47
C ASN A 146 10.59 -3.10 -11.73
N PRO A 147 10.27 -4.35 -12.05
CA PRO A 147 10.82 -5.02 -13.23
C PRO A 147 10.31 -4.42 -14.54
N ASN A 148 9.16 -3.74 -14.52
CA ASN A 148 8.51 -3.17 -15.69
C ASN A 148 8.89 -1.70 -15.96
N GLY A 149 9.77 -1.11 -15.13
CA GLY A 149 10.30 0.24 -15.35
C GLY A 149 9.28 1.36 -15.12
N ALA A 150 8.37 1.17 -14.16
CA ALA A 150 7.46 2.22 -13.72
C ALA A 150 8.21 3.48 -13.26
N GLN A 151 7.60 4.64 -13.40
CA GLN A 151 8.22 5.93 -13.08
C GLN A 151 7.43 6.64 -11.97
N LEU A 152 8.14 7.40 -11.14
CA LEU A 152 7.57 8.23 -10.09
C LEU A 152 8.00 9.68 -10.28
N ILE A 153 7.02 10.58 -10.36
CA ILE A 153 7.23 12.04 -10.26
C ILE A 153 6.48 12.50 -9.00
N PHE A 154 7.17 13.14 -8.09
CA PHE A 154 6.53 13.60 -6.87
C PHE A 154 7.04 14.95 -6.40
N THR A 155 6.19 15.67 -5.66
CA THR A 155 6.58 16.83 -4.87
C THR A 155 6.66 16.43 -3.39
N SER A 156 7.58 17.05 -2.67
CA SER A 156 7.76 16.83 -1.23
C SER A 156 8.33 18.09 -0.58
N HIS A 157 7.86 18.38 0.63
CA HIS A 157 8.46 19.42 1.48
C HIS A 157 9.67 18.91 2.27
N ASN A 158 9.88 17.60 2.30
CA ASN A 158 10.97 16.96 3.03
C ASN A 158 12.15 16.67 2.10
N THR A 159 13.18 17.51 2.18
CA THR A 159 14.42 17.37 1.40
C THR A 159 15.20 16.08 1.69
N ASN A 160 14.97 15.43 2.85
CA ASN A 160 15.63 14.17 3.20
C ASN A 160 15.10 12.96 2.39
N CYS A 161 14.06 13.13 1.59
CA CYS A 161 13.54 12.06 0.72
C CYS A 161 14.42 11.84 -0.53
N LEU A 162 15.34 12.75 -0.81
CA LEU A 162 16.17 12.74 -2.03
C LEU A 162 17.60 12.19 -1.80
N LEU A 163 17.92 11.71 -0.61
CA LEU A 163 19.26 11.23 -0.24
C LEU A 163 19.28 9.73 0.05
#